data_31c9f9ca717a4c6b8cbb4fbf59f7e1ad
#
_entry.id   31c9f9ca717a4c6b8cbb4fbf59f7e1ad
#
_cell.length_a   1.000
_cell.length_b   1.000
_cell.length_c   1.000
_cell.angle_alpha   90.00
_cell.angle_beta   90.00
_cell.angle_gamma   90.00
#
_symmetry.space_group_name_H-M   'P 1'
#
loop_
_entity.id
_entity.type
_entity.pdbx_description
1 polymer ?
#
loop_
_entity_poly.entity_id
_entity_poly.type
_entity_poly.pdbx_seq_one_letter_code
_entity_poly.pdbx_strand_id
1 'polypeptide(L)'
;LSTLALASFSGGKDSMLAVQRARESGLEVRWLLAMLEETGQRLRSHGVPLALMQAQADALGLELVTAAASWDNYQATFVAQLQALAARGALAAVFGDIDLQAHRDWEERVCAQAGLQACLPLWGQARLALVEEFLAQGWHARVVCVDSRFLDDAYCGREFDAEFIASLPVGIDACGENGEFHTFVFDGPAFSRPVGHRITGLTPWTAPARFGAVRYCFADLDLPHAA
;
A
#
# COMPACT_ATOMS: atom_id res chain seq x y z
N LEU A 1 6.75 -23.85 15.10
CA LEU A 1 5.87 -22.71 15.36
C LEU A 1 6.15 -21.68 14.29
N SER A 2 5.11 -21.23 13.55
CA SER A 2 5.24 -20.16 12.56
C SER A 2 5.55 -18.82 13.26
N THR A 3 6.35 -17.98 12.62
CA THR A 3 6.63 -16.64 13.12
C THR A 3 5.45 -15.73 12.78
N LEU A 4 4.78 -15.23 13.82
CA LEU A 4 3.65 -14.29 13.64
C LEU A 4 4.17 -12.94 13.14
N ALA A 5 3.51 -12.39 12.14
CA ALA A 5 3.88 -11.11 11.53
C ALA A 5 2.66 -10.20 11.32
N LEU A 6 2.93 -8.91 11.34
CA LEU A 6 2.07 -7.89 10.77
C LEU A 6 2.64 -7.41 9.44
N ALA A 7 1.83 -6.75 8.61
CA ALA A 7 2.31 -6.03 7.43
C ALA A 7 1.92 -4.55 7.52
N SER A 8 2.87 -3.65 7.28
CA SER A 8 2.57 -2.26 6.94
C SER A 8 1.87 -2.25 5.60
N PHE A 9 0.61 -1.80 5.56
CA PHE A 9 -0.27 -2.12 4.44
C PHE A 9 -0.93 -0.88 3.85
N SER A 10 -0.58 -0.61 2.61
CA SER A 10 -1.17 0.49 1.83
C SER A 10 -2.32 0.03 0.92
N GLY A 11 -2.58 -1.27 0.83
CA GLY A 11 -3.53 -1.83 -0.14
C GLY A 11 -3.07 -1.79 -1.59
N GLY A 12 -1.87 -1.26 -1.85
CA GLY A 12 -1.26 -1.20 -3.17
C GLY A 12 -0.46 -2.45 -3.54
N LYS A 13 0.00 -2.50 -4.79
CA LYS A 13 0.67 -3.65 -5.39
C LYS A 13 1.88 -4.16 -4.59
N ASP A 14 2.74 -3.25 -4.10
CA ASP A 14 3.98 -3.63 -3.43
C ASP A 14 3.71 -4.19 -2.04
N SER A 15 2.84 -3.55 -1.26
CA SER A 15 2.43 -4.08 0.04
C SER A 15 1.72 -5.44 -0.08
N MET A 16 0.95 -5.65 -1.14
CA MET A 16 0.28 -6.92 -1.41
C MET A 16 1.28 -8.02 -1.79
N LEU A 17 2.20 -7.74 -2.71
CA LEU A 17 3.24 -8.67 -3.13
C LEU A 17 4.18 -9.01 -1.96
N ALA A 18 4.49 -8.03 -1.10
CA ALA A 18 5.29 -8.25 0.10
C ALA A 18 4.57 -9.20 1.09
N VAL A 19 3.27 -9.03 1.30
CA VAL A 19 2.46 -9.96 2.13
C VAL A 19 2.50 -11.37 1.57
N GLN A 20 2.32 -11.52 0.25
CA GLN A 20 2.37 -12.82 -0.38
C GLN A 20 3.73 -13.50 -0.19
N ARG A 21 4.82 -12.82 -0.54
CA ARG A 21 6.19 -13.37 -0.39
C ARG A 21 6.55 -13.67 1.07
N ALA A 22 6.10 -12.85 2.01
CA ALA A 22 6.27 -13.11 3.43
C ALA A 22 5.60 -14.43 3.84
N ARG A 23 4.37 -14.68 3.38
CA ARG A 23 3.67 -15.94 3.62
C ARG A 23 4.36 -17.14 2.97
N GLU A 24 4.83 -16.99 1.73
CA GLU A 24 5.59 -18.02 1.01
C GLU A 24 6.92 -18.35 1.70
N SER A 25 7.54 -17.38 2.38
CA SER A 25 8.74 -17.60 3.20
C SER A 25 8.47 -18.23 4.58
N GLY A 26 7.21 -18.51 4.90
CA GLY A 26 6.79 -19.18 6.13
C GLY A 26 6.39 -18.24 7.27
N LEU A 27 6.28 -16.92 7.03
CA LEU A 27 5.71 -16.00 8.01
C LEU A 27 4.18 -16.14 8.07
N GLU A 28 3.63 -16.17 9.26
CA GLU A 28 2.18 -16.13 9.48
C GLU A 28 1.74 -14.67 9.63
N VAL A 29 1.43 -14.02 8.50
CA VAL A 29 0.89 -12.66 8.52
C VAL A 29 -0.56 -12.71 9.01
N ARG A 30 -0.84 -12.06 10.14
CA ARG A 30 -2.17 -12.00 10.76
C ARG A 30 -2.82 -10.62 10.69
N TRP A 31 -2.00 -9.56 10.71
CA TRP A 31 -2.47 -8.20 10.81
C TRP A 31 -1.99 -7.36 9.64
N LEU A 32 -2.89 -6.52 9.15
CA LEU A 32 -2.58 -5.45 8.21
C LEU A 32 -2.66 -4.13 8.96
N LEU A 33 -1.55 -3.44 9.12
CA LEU A 33 -1.49 -2.12 9.77
C LEU A 33 -1.58 -1.03 8.70
N ALA A 34 -2.67 -0.31 8.66
CA ALA A 34 -2.91 0.79 7.73
C ALA A 34 -2.96 2.14 8.45
N MET A 35 -2.10 3.07 8.02
CA MET A 35 -2.06 4.42 8.57
C MET A 35 -3.00 5.35 7.80
N LEU A 36 -3.98 5.90 8.52
CA LEU A 36 -4.98 6.80 7.97
C LEU A 36 -4.54 8.26 8.10
N GLU A 37 -5.12 9.11 7.29
CA GLU A 37 -5.02 10.56 7.46
C GLU A 37 -5.75 11.02 8.74
N GLU A 38 -5.64 12.29 9.10
CA GLU A 38 -6.07 12.83 10.41
C GLU A 38 -7.56 12.62 10.71
N THR A 39 -8.43 12.58 9.69
CA THR A 39 -9.87 12.34 9.90
C THR A 39 -10.20 10.86 10.11
N GLY A 40 -9.27 9.96 9.82
CA GLY A 40 -9.47 8.52 9.95
C GLY A 40 -10.36 7.89 8.88
N GLN A 41 -10.66 8.61 7.80
CA GLN A 41 -11.60 8.17 6.76
C GLN A 41 -10.92 7.48 5.57
N ARG A 42 -9.68 7.86 5.29
CA ARG A 42 -8.94 7.42 4.11
C ARG A 42 -7.49 7.08 4.44
N LEU A 43 -6.94 6.19 3.64
CA LEU A 43 -5.50 5.90 3.68
C LEU A 43 -4.71 7.15 3.27
N ARG A 44 -3.64 7.44 4.00
CA ARG A 44 -2.90 8.71 3.86
C ARG A 44 -2.37 8.94 2.43
N SER A 45 -1.61 8.03 1.89
CA SER A 45 -0.91 8.25 0.61
C SER A 45 -1.74 7.87 -0.61
N HIS A 46 -2.59 6.86 -0.50
CA HIS A 46 -3.37 6.32 -1.62
C HIS A 46 -4.78 6.92 -1.72
N GLY A 47 -5.26 7.62 -0.69
CA GLY A 47 -6.60 8.19 -0.66
C GLY A 47 -7.74 7.15 -0.62
N VAL A 48 -7.43 5.87 -0.50
CA VAL A 48 -8.41 4.78 -0.48
C VAL A 48 -9.28 4.86 0.78
N PRO A 49 -10.62 4.80 0.66
CA PRO A 49 -11.53 4.80 1.80
C PRO A 49 -11.31 3.61 2.73
N LEU A 50 -11.46 3.83 4.05
CA LEU A 50 -11.34 2.79 5.07
C LEU A 50 -12.23 1.57 4.78
N ALA A 51 -13.44 1.78 4.26
CA ALA A 51 -14.36 0.70 3.92
C ALA A 51 -13.80 -0.26 2.86
N LEU A 52 -13.05 0.24 1.87
CA LEU A 52 -12.38 -0.60 0.87
C LEU A 52 -11.16 -1.31 1.44
N MET A 53 -10.42 -0.67 2.36
CA MET A 53 -9.32 -1.32 3.08
C MET A 53 -9.82 -2.48 3.94
N GLN A 54 -10.98 -2.30 4.60
CA GLN A 54 -11.63 -3.38 5.35
C GLN A 54 -12.06 -4.52 4.43
N ALA A 55 -12.65 -4.21 3.27
CA ALA A 55 -13.06 -5.21 2.30
C ALA A 55 -11.85 -6.00 1.74
N GLN A 56 -10.68 -5.35 1.55
CA GLN A 56 -9.43 -6.06 1.21
C GLN A 56 -9.01 -7.03 2.32
N ALA A 57 -8.97 -6.55 3.56
CA ALA A 57 -8.58 -7.37 4.71
C ALA A 57 -9.50 -8.58 4.87
N ASP A 58 -10.81 -8.39 4.74
CA ASP A 58 -11.82 -9.45 4.80
C ASP A 58 -11.60 -10.48 3.68
N ALA A 59 -11.34 -10.01 2.45
CA ALA A 59 -11.08 -10.88 1.30
C ALA A 59 -9.78 -11.70 1.44
N LEU A 60 -8.78 -11.14 2.14
CA LEU A 60 -7.50 -11.80 2.47
C LEU A 60 -7.59 -12.71 3.70
N GLY A 61 -8.70 -12.64 4.47
CA GLY A 61 -8.85 -13.34 5.74
C GLY A 61 -7.89 -12.83 6.83
N LEU A 62 -7.59 -11.53 6.83
CA LEU A 62 -6.66 -10.88 7.75
C LEU A 62 -7.36 -9.81 8.59
N GLU A 63 -6.82 -9.55 9.77
CA GLU A 63 -7.31 -8.46 10.63
C GLU A 63 -6.73 -7.12 10.19
N LEU A 64 -7.59 -6.16 9.90
CA LEU A 64 -7.19 -4.77 9.66
C LEU A 64 -7.03 -4.03 10.99
N VAL A 65 -5.86 -3.46 11.21
CA VAL A 65 -5.56 -2.56 12.32
C VAL A 65 -5.28 -1.18 11.73
N THR A 66 -5.94 -0.15 12.24
CA THR A 66 -5.81 1.19 11.71
C THR A 66 -5.44 2.20 12.78
N ALA A 67 -4.71 3.23 12.40
CA ALA A 67 -4.46 4.37 13.24
C ALA A 67 -4.44 5.65 12.41
N ALA A 68 -5.14 6.68 12.88
CA ALA A 68 -5.10 8.00 12.28
C ALA A 68 -3.91 8.80 12.85
N ALA A 69 -3.20 9.52 11.99
CA ALA A 69 -2.04 10.31 12.40
C ALA A 69 -1.91 11.58 11.56
N SER A 70 -1.39 12.66 12.15
CA SER A 70 -0.84 13.78 11.40
C SER A 70 0.59 13.47 10.96
N TRP A 71 1.19 14.31 10.12
CA TRP A 71 2.61 14.15 9.79
C TRP A 71 3.50 14.35 11.01
N ASP A 72 3.09 15.21 11.94
CA ASP A 72 3.90 15.56 13.11
C ASP A 72 3.95 14.44 14.15
N ASN A 73 2.95 13.57 14.21
CA ASN A 73 2.89 12.44 15.14
C ASN A 73 2.93 11.05 14.46
N TYR A 74 3.13 11.01 13.14
CA TYR A 74 3.08 9.77 12.35
C TYR A 74 3.97 8.68 12.93
N GLN A 75 5.27 8.96 13.14
CA GLN A 75 6.21 7.96 13.64
C GLN A 75 5.83 7.46 15.05
N ALA A 76 5.45 8.37 15.94
CA ALA A 76 5.08 7.98 17.31
C ALA A 76 3.83 7.08 17.30
N THR A 77 2.83 7.43 16.48
CA THR A 77 1.61 6.64 16.33
C THR A 77 1.92 5.27 15.71
N PHE A 78 2.76 5.23 14.68
CA PHE A 78 3.15 3.98 14.02
C PHE A 78 3.89 3.04 15.00
N VAL A 79 4.88 3.54 15.74
CA VAL A 79 5.61 2.76 16.75
C VAL A 79 4.66 2.24 17.84
N ALA A 80 3.71 3.05 18.31
CA ALA A 80 2.71 2.60 19.28
C ALA A 80 1.86 1.43 18.77
N GLN A 81 1.48 1.44 17.47
CA GLN A 81 0.77 0.32 16.86
C GLN A 81 1.65 -0.92 16.74
N LEU A 82 2.91 -0.76 16.34
CA LEU A 82 3.87 -1.88 16.31
C LEU A 82 4.02 -2.53 17.70
N GLN A 83 4.17 -1.73 18.76
CA GLN A 83 4.28 -2.21 20.15
C GLN A 83 2.99 -2.92 20.60
N ALA A 84 1.82 -2.39 20.25
CA ALA A 84 0.56 -3.02 20.57
C ALA A 84 0.42 -4.39 19.88
N LEU A 85 0.84 -4.51 18.62
CA LEU A 85 0.82 -5.78 17.90
C LEU A 85 1.91 -6.75 18.37
N ALA A 86 3.09 -6.25 18.77
CA ALA A 86 4.12 -7.06 19.43
C ALA A 86 3.58 -7.67 20.75
N ALA A 87 2.84 -6.89 21.56
CA ALA A 87 2.18 -7.39 22.78
C ALA A 87 1.11 -8.48 22.49
N ARG A 88 0.56 -8.50 21.25
CA ARG A 88 -0.36 -9.54 20.76
C ARG A 88 0.38 -10.75 20.16
N GLY A 89 1.70 -10.75 20.16
CA GLY A 89 2.55 -11.86 19.73
C GLY A 89 3.16 -11.69 18.34
N ALA A 90 3.06 -10.54 17.69
CA ALA A 90 3.83 -10.29 16.47
C ALA A 90 5.35 -10.28 16.78
N LEU A 91 6.13 -10.91 15.93
CA LEU A 91 7.58 -10.96 16.01
C LEU A 91 8.27 -10.27 14.83
N ALA A 92 7.56 -10.07 13.73
CA ALA A 92 8.05 -9.40 12.54
C ALA A 92 7.03 -8.42 11.97
N ALA A 93 7.53 -7.38 11.29
CA ALA A 93 6.75 -6.45 10.49
C ALA A 93 7.22 -6.49 9.04
N VAL A 94 6.29 -6.69 8.11
CA VAL A 94 6.54 -6.82 6.67
C VAL A 94 6.30 -5.47 6.01
N PHE A 95 7.21 -5.08 5.11
CA PHE A 95 7.15 -3.83 4.34
C PHE A 95 7.30 -4.10 2.84
N GLY A 96 6.72 -3.23 2.03
CA GLY A 96 6.73 -3.35 0.57
C GLY A 96 7.82 -2.54 -0.13
N ASP A 97 8.76 -1.97 0.60
CA ASP A 97 9.81 -1.13 0.06
C ASP A 97 10.85 -1.95 -0.73
N ILE A 98 11.33 -1.35 -1.84
CA ILE A 98 12.14 -2.07 -2.85
C ILE A 98 13.61 -1.66 -2.79
N ASP A 99 13.93 -0.36 -2.83
CA ASP A 99 15.31 0.12 -2.97
C ASP A 99 15.60 1.50 -2.34
N LEU A 100 14.64 2.11 -1.66
CA LEU A 100 14.83 3.42 -1.01
C LEU A 100 15.48 3.24 0.36
N GLN A 101 16.80 3.39 0.44
CA GLN A 101 17.58 3.14 1.67
C GLN A 101 17.05 3.91 2.89
N ALA A 102 16.63 5.17 2.71
CA ALA A 102 16.08 5.97 3.81
C ALA A 102 14.80 5.38 4.42
N HIS A 103 13.98 4.72 3.61
CA HIS A 103 12.77 4.02 4.07
C HIS A 103 13.17 2.78 4.89
N ARG A 104 14.05 1.95 4.35
CA ARG A 104 14.56 0.77 5.06
C ARG A 104 15.17 1.14 6.41
N ASP A 105 16.03 2.16 6.45
CA ASP A 105 16.66 2.62 7.69
C ASP A 105 15.61 3.08 8.72
N TRP A 106 14.52 3.71 8.26
CA TRP A 106 13.42 4.12 9.11
C TRP A 106 12.63 2.90 9.63
N GLU A 107 12.30 1.95 8.74
CA GLU A 107 11.54 0.73 9.06
C GLU A 107 12.29 -0.16 10.06
N GLU A 108 13.57 -0.41 9.82
CA GLU A 108 14.43 -1.15 10.77
C GLU A 108 14.48 -0.46 12.14
N ARG A 109 14.59 0.87 12.17
CA ARG A 109 14.63 1.65 13.42
C ARG A 109 13.31 1.59 14.18
N VAL A 110 12.15 1.75 13.52
CA VAL A 110 10.85 1.71 14.22
C VAL A 110 10.50 0.30 14.67
N CYS A 111 10.88 -0.72 13.91
CA CYS A 111 10.75 -2.11 14.32
C CYS A 111 11.59 -2.42 15.56
N ALA A 112 12.85 -1.96 15.58
CA ALA A 112 13.72 -2.14 16.75
C ALA A 112 13.13 -1.50 18.02
N GLN A 113 12.49 -0.32 17.91
CA GLN A 113 11.80 0.34 19.03
C GLN A 113 10.60 -0.48 19.56
N ALA A 114 10.01 -1.30 18.72
CA ALA A 114 8.89 -2.16 19.08
C ALA A 114 9.31 -3.61 19.44
N GLY A 115 10.58 -3.93 19.34
CA GLY A 115 11.08 -5.31 19.56
C GLY A 115 10.70 -6.28 18.45
N LEU A 116 10.44 -5.77 17.22
CA LEU A 116 10.09 -6.53 16.04
C LEU A 116 11.27 -6.65 15.06
N GLN A 117 11.28 -7.71 14.27
CA GLN A 117 12.16 -7.82 13.11
C GLN A 117 11.51 -7.15 11.89
N ALA A 118 12.23 -6.26 11.21
CA ALA A 118 11.80 -5.75 9.91
C ALA A 118 12.02 -6.82 8.82
N CYS A 119 11.04 -7.03 7.97
CA CYS A 119 11.08 -7.96 6.84
C CYS A 119 10.69 -7.21 5.57
N LEU A 120 11.63 -7.12 4.62
CA LEU A 120 11.44 -6.44 3.34
C LEU A 120 11.58 -7.45 2.19
N PRO A 121 10.54 -8.21 1.86
CA PRO A 121 10.64 -9.33 0.91
C PRO A 121 10.93 -8.90 -0.54
N LEU A 122 10.73 -7.61 -0.86
CA LEU A 122 10.97 -7.05 -2.20
C LEU A 122 12.33 -6.36 -2.31
N TRP A 123 13.07 -6.24 -1.20
CA TRP A 123 14.28 -5.44 -1.16
C TRP A 123 15.35 -5.89 -2.14
N GLY A 124 15.89 -4.92 -2.90
CA GLY A 124 16.94 -5.13 -3.88
C GLY A 124 16.50 -5.86 -5.15
N GLN A 125 15.20 -6.08 -5.34
CA GLN A 125 14.66 -6.67 -6.56
C GLN A 125 14.59 -5.63 -7.68
N ALA A 126 14.72 -6.10 -8.94
CA ALA A 126 14.52 -5.22 -10.09
C ALA A 126 13.04 -4.79 -10.17
N ARG A 127 12.78 -3.47 -10.19
CA ARG A 127 11.43 -2.89 -10.18
C ARG A 127 10.54 -3.48 -11.28
N LEU A 128 11.03 -3.57 -12.52
CA LEU A 128 10.27 -4.12 -13.63
C LEU A 128 9.94 -5.61 -13.42
N ALA A 129 10.86 -6.39 -12.84
CA ALA A 129 10.60 -7.80 -12.55
C ALA A 129 9.46 -7.98 -11.52
N LEU A 130 9.35 -7.07 -10.54
CA LEU A 130 8.24 -7.09 -9.58
C LEU A 130 6.90 -6.75 -10.26
N VAL A 131 6.89 -5.82 -11.21
CA VAL A 131 5.70 -5.51 -12.01
C VAL A 131 5.28 -6.71 -12.86
N GLU A 132 6.23 -7.34 -13.56
CA GLU A 132 5.99 -8.53 -14.36
C GLU A 132 5.47 -9.70 -13.52
N GLU A 133 6.06 -9.92 -12.35
CA GLU A 133 5.60 -10.92 -11.37
C GLU A 133 4.18 -10.66 -10.91
N PHE A 134 3.86 -9.42 -10.52
CA PHE A 134 2.53 -9.02 -10.08
C PHE A 134 1.47 -9.34 -11.14
N LEU A 135 1.71 -8.95 -12.39
CA LEU A 135 0.80 -9.21 -13.49
C LEU A 135 0.72 -10.70 -13.85
N ALA A 136 1.86 -11.41 -13.88
CA ALA A 136 1.90 -12.82 -14.23
C ALA A 136 1.20 -13.72 -13.20
N GLN A 137 1.18 -13.31 -11.94
CA GLN A 137 0.47 -14.01 -10.88
C GLN A 137 -1.06 -13.78 -10.90
N GLY A 138 -1.55 -12.90 -11.77
CA GLY A 138 -2.98 -12.62 -11.90
C GLY A 138 -3.51 -11.67 -10.81
N TRP A 139 -2.68 -10.78 -10.31
CA TRP A 139 -3.12 -9.67 -9.47
C TRP A 139 -3.77 -8.57 -10.32
N HIS A 140 -4.83 -7.98 -9.80
CA HIS A 140 -5.54 -6.85 -10.41
C HIS A 140 -5.52 -5.64 -9.50
N ALA A 141 -5.09 -4.51 -10.05
CA ALA A 141 -5.02 -3.26 -9.30
C ALA A 141 -5.54 -2.08 -10.12
N ARG A 142 -5.94 -1.04 -9.43
CA ARG A 142 -6.36 0.24 -10.01
C ARG A 142 -5.38 1.33 -9.61
N VAL A 143 -5.00 2.18 -10.54
CA VAL A 143 -4.25 3.40 -10.24
C VAL A 143 -5.18 4.39 -9.55
N VAL A 144 -4.88 4.74 -8.31
CA VAL A 144 -5.78 5.56 -7.47
C VAL A 144 -5.26 6.94 -7.16
N CYS A 145 -3.99 7.17 -7.43
CA CYS A 145 -3.35 8.47 -7.28
C CYS A 145 -2.27 8.62 -8.35
N VAL A 146 -2.16 9.78 -8.95
CA VAL A 146 -1.06 10.16 -9.83
C VAL A 146 -0.47 11.50 -9.39
N ASP A 147 0.84 11.62 -9.48
CA ASP A 147 1.55 12.89 -9.31
C ASP A 147 1.59 13.62 -10.64
N SER A 148 0.97 14.80 -10.72
CA SER A 148 0.83 15.57 -11.96
C SER A 148 2.16 16.11 -12.52
N ARG A 149 3.27 15.94 -11.80
CA ARG A 149 4.61 16.23 -12.34
C ARG A 149 5.08 15.16 -13.32
N PHE A 150 4.56 13.94 -13.19
CA PHE A 150 4.99 12.77 -13.93
C PHE A 150 3.94 12.27 -14.92
N LEU A 151 2.66 12.27 -14.51
CA LEU A 151 1.58 11.70 -15.29
C LEU A 151 0.38 12.66 -15.39
N ASP A 152 -0.30 12.62 -16.53
CA ASP A 152 -1.58 13.30 -16.73
C ASP A 152 -2.68 12.64 -15.87
N ASP A 153 -3.70 13.41 -15.50
CA ASP A 153 -4.87 12.93 -14.74
C ASP A 153 -5.58 11.75 -15.41
N ALA A 154 -5.47 11.62 -16.74
CA ALA A 154 -6.06 10.50 -17.50
C ALA A 154 -5.47 9.12 -17.14
N TYR A 155 -4.31 9.07 -16.50
CA TYR A 155 -3.76 7.82 -15.96
C TYR A 155 -4.43 7.39 -14.65
N CYS A 156 -5.02 8.34 -13.92
CA CYS A 156 -5.72 8.05 -12.67
C CYS A 156 -7.05 7.32 -12.95
N GLY A 157 -7.33 6.30 -12.16
CA GLY A 157 -8.52 5.45 -12.32
C GLY A 157 -8.37 4.31 -13.33
N ARG A 158 -7.28 4.24 -14.08
CA ARG A 158 -7.02 3.11 -15.00
C ARG A 158 -6.68 1.83 -14.24
N GLU A 159 -6.92 0.69 -14.87
CA GLU A 159 -6.40 -0.59 -14.39
C GLU A 159 -4.87 -0.63 -14.57
N PHE A 160 -4.19 -1.19 -13.60
CA PHE A 160 -2.75 -1.41 -13.64
C PHE A 160 -2.49 -2.75 -14.35
N ASP A 161 -2.33 -2.69 -15.66
CA ASP A 161 -2.18 -3.82 -16.56
C ASP A 161 -1.06 -3.59 -17.60
N ALA A 162 -0.87 -4.53 -18.49
CA ALA A 162 0.13 -4.43 -19.55
C ALA A 162 -0.10 -3.23 -20.50
N GLU A 163 -1.35 -2.83 -20.74
CA GLU A 163 -1.67 -1.66 -21.54
C GLU A 163 -1.30 -0.36 -20.82
N PHE A 164 -1.60 -0.29 -19.52
CA PHE A 164 -1.16 0.83 -18.69
C PHE A 164 0.37 0.97 -18.75
N ILE A 165 1.11 -0.12 -18.50
CA ILE A 165 2.58 -0.11 -18.53
C ILE A 165 3.12 0.33 -19.89
N ALA A 166 2.57 -0.21 -20.99
CA ALA A 166 2.99 0.15 -22.34
C ALA A 166 2.68 1.61 -22.71
N SER A 167 1.71 2.24 -22.05
CA SER A 167 1.31 3.62 -22.29
C SER A 167 2.10 4.65 -21.49
N LEU A 168 2.93 4.23 -20.53
CA LEU A 168 3.70 5.16 -19.69
C LEU A 168 4.69 5.98 -20.54
N PRO A 169 4.82 7.28 -20.26
CA PRO A 169 5.82 8.11 -20.91
C PRO A 169 7.25 7.61 -20.67
N VAL A 170 8.13 7.89 -21.62
CA VAL A 170 9.55 7.53 -21.47
C VAL A 170 10.13 8.16 -20.19
N GLY A 171 10.81 7.34 -19.38
CA GLY A 171 11.43 7.76 -18.14
C GLY A 171 10.55 7.66 -16.89
N ILE A 172 9.29 7.26 -17.03
CA ILE A 172 8.43 6.94 -15.90
C ILE A 172 8.69 5.52 -15.43
N ASP A 173 8.87 5.35 -14.12
CA ASP A 173 9.05 4.04 -13.52
C ASP A 173 7.74 3.25 -13.54
N ALA A 174 7.75 2.11 -14.20
CA ALA A 174 6.59 1.22 -14.28
C ALA A 174 6.15 0.69 -12.90
N CYS A 175 7.05 0.70 -11.91
CA CYS A 175 6.73 0.33 -10.52
C CYS A 175 6.12 1.48 -9.71
N GLY A 176 6.33 2.74 -10.13
CA GLY A 176 5.84 3.92 -9.41
C GLY A 176 6.61 4.24 -8.13
N GLU A 177 7.84 3.71 -7.97
CA GLU A 177 8.64 3.84 -6.75
C GLU A 177 9.17 5.26 -6.48
N ASN A 178 9.19 6.13 -7.49
CA ASN A 178 9.56 7.52 -7.28
C ASN A 178 8.34 8.40 -6.94
N GLY A 179 7.19 7.79 -6.66
CA GLY A 179 5.95 8.47 -6.30
C GLY A 179 5.11 8.92 -7.50
N GLU A 180 5.35 8.36 -8.71
CA GLU A 180 4.62 8.74 -9.92
C GLU A 180 3.14 8.41 -9.82
N PHE A 181 2.81 7.28 -9.20
CA PHE A 181 1.43 6.84 -8.97
C PHE A 181 1.33 5.84 -7.82
N HIS A 182 0.13 5.68 -7.30
CA HIS A 182 -0.23 4.66 -6.31
C HIS A 182 -1.38 3.79 -6.80
N THR A 183 -1.44 2.56 -6.29
CA THR A 183 -2.41 1.55 -6.72
C THR A 183 -3.27 1.05 -5.55
N PHE A 184 -4.43 0.50 -5.88
CA PHE A 184 -5.32 -0.26 -5.00
C PHE A 184 -5.56 -1.63 -5.61
N VAL A 185 -5.14 -2.69 -4.95
CA VAL A 185 -5.34 -4.08 -5.40
C VAL A 185 -6.75 -4.52 -5.04
N PHE A 186 -7.50 -5.00 -6.01
CA PHE A 186 -8.90 -5.37 -5.80
C PHE A 186 -9.21 -6.85 -6.07
N ASP A 187 -8.26 -7.60 -6.67
CA ASP A 187 -8.39 -9.04 -6.90
C ASP A 187 -7.01 -9.69 -7.06
N GLY A 188 -6.95 -11.00 -6.89
CA GLY A 188 -5.74 -11.77 -7.09
C GLY A 188 -5.73 -13.11 -6.35
N PRO A 189 -4.63 -13.87 -6.44
CA PRO A 189 -4.57 -15.26 -5.99
C PRO A 189 -4.79 -15.47 -4.48
N ALA A 190 -4.54 -14.44 -3.65
CA ALA A 190 -4.75 -14.52 -2.21
C ALA A 190 -6.14 -14.06 -1.75
N PHE A 191 -6.95 -13.49 -2.65
CA PHE A 191 -8.29 -13.05 -2.32
C PHE A 191 -9.30 -14.20 -2.35
N SER A 192 -10.15 -14.30 -1.35
CA SER A 192 -11.29 -15.23 -1.34
C SER A 192 -12.42 -14.80 -2.29
N ARG A 193 -12.45 -13.53 -2.64
CA ARG A 193 -13.38 -12.88 -3.59
C ARG A 193 -12.83 -11.52 -4.02
N PRO A 194 -13.13 -11.03 -5.23
CA PRO A 194 -12.80 -9.68 -5.63
C PRO A 194 -13.40 -8.61 -4.71
N VAL A 195 -12.68 -7.53 -4.48
CA VAL A 195 -13.18 -6.33 -3.79
C VAL A 195 -13.90 -5.46 -4.81
N GLY A 196 -15.23 -5.53 -4.81
CA GLY A 196 -16.05 -4.68 -5.65
C GLY A 196 -15.82 -3.20 -5.30
N HIS A 197 -15.63 -2.40 -6.33
CA HIS A 197 -15.46 -0.95 -6.19
C HIS A 197 -15.98 -0.23 -7.44
N ARG A 198 -16.25 1.06 -7.31
CA ARG A 198 -16.61 1.95 -8.42
C ARG A 198 -15.81 3.24 -8.31
N ILE A 199 -15.49 3.83 -9.44
CA ILE A 199 -14.92 5.17 -9.50
C ILE A 199 -16.11 6.14 -9.57
N THR A 200 -16.17 7.08 -8.63
CA THR A 200 -17.24 8.09 -8.55
C THR A 200 -16.80 9.44 -9.09
N GLY A 201 -15.49 9.66 -9.24
CA GLY A 201 -14.91 10.87 -9.77
C GLY A 201 -13.40 10.86 -9.73
N LEU A 202 -12.81 11.95 -10.22
CA LEU A 202 -11.39 12.27 -10.07
C LEU A 202 -11.28 13.59 -9.33
N THR A 203 -10.54 13.62 -8.22
CA THR A 203 -10.36 14.82 -7.40
C THR A 203 -8.91 15.29 -7.44
N PRO A 204 -8.64 16.48 -8.03
CA PRO A 204 -7.32 17.10 -7.91
C PRO A 204 -7.08 17.60 -6.48
N TRP A 205 -5.88 17.38 -5.97
CA TRP A 205 -5.47 17.86 -4.67
C TRP A 205 -4.05 18.42 -4.75
N THR A 206 -3.80 19.52 -4.06
CA THR A 206 -2.47 20.12 -4.00
C THR A 206 -1.92 20.03 -2.58
N ALA A 207 -0.75 19.44 -2.45
CA ALA A 207 -0.06 19.34 -1.18
C ALA A 207 0.25 20.73 -0.62
N PRO A 208 0.20 20.92 0.70
CA PRO A 208 0.60 22.19 1.33
C PRO A 208 2.01 22.62 0.90
N ALA A 209 2.27 23.93 0.88
CA ALA A 209 3.55 24.51 0.42
C ALA A 209 4.78 23.92 1.14
N ARG A 210 4.64 23.55 2.41
CA ARG A 210 5.70 22.86 3.18
C ARG A 210 6.11 21.50 2.61
N PHE A 211 5.27 20.90 1.74
CA PHE A 211 5.53 19.66 1.00
C PHE A 211 5.70 19.90 -0.50
N GLY A 212 6.08 21.11 -0.91
CA GLY A 212 6.44 21.44 -2.29
C GLY A 212 5.27 21.85 -3.18
N ALA A 213 4.05 22.02 -2.66
CA ALA A 213 2.85 22.39 -3.44
C ALA A 213 2.61 21.47 -4.67
N VAL A 214 2.96 20.20 -4.56
CA VAL A 214 2.80 19.22 -5.63
C VAL A 214 1.31 18.94 -5.84
N ARG A 215 0.87 18.92 -7.10
CA ARG A 215 -0.49 18.56 -7.48
C ARG A 215 -0.57 17.05 -7.73
N TYR A 216 -1.59 16.44 -7.14
CA TYR A 216 -1.98 15.04 -7.34
C TYR A 216 -3.39 14.97 -7.90
N CYS A 217 -3.70 13.87 -8.57
CA CYS A 217 -5.07 13.51 -8.92
C CYS A 217 -5.42 12.18 -8.25
N PHE A 218 -6.51 12.15 -7.50
CA PHE A 218 -7.02 10.96 -6.82
C PHE A 218 -8.26 10.42 -7.52
N ALA A 219 -8.34 9.11 -7.69
CA ALA A 219 -9.59 8.45 -8.06
C ALA A 219 -10.45 8.28 -6.79
N ASP A 220 -11.62 8.88 -6.81
CA ASP A 220 -12.60 8.70 -5.75
C ASP A 220 -13.24 7.33 -5.90
N LEU A 221 -12.86 6.42 -5.00
CA LEU A 221 -13.40 5.07 -4.95
C LEU A 221 -14.50 4.96 -3.90
N ASP A 222 -15.47 4.10 -4.18
CA ASP A 222 -16.53 3.73 -3.25
C ASP A 222 -16.91 2.25 -3.39
N LEU A 223 -17.49 1.66 -2.36
CA LEU A 223 -18.09 0.35 -2.47
C LEU A 223 -19.27 0.38 -3.45
N PRO A 224 -19.56 -0.72 -4.17
CA PRO A 224 -20.79 -0.82 -4.93
C PRO A 224 -21.99 -0.62 -4.01
N HIS A 225 -23.06 0.02 -4.52
CA HIS A 225 -24.32 0.02 -3.76
C HIS A 225 -24.77 -1.44 -3.55
N ALA A 226 -25.18 -1.76 -2.34
CA ALA A 226 -25.90 -3.02 -2.13
C ALA A 226 -27.13 -3.02 -3.04
N ALA A 227 -27.23 -4.04 -3.90
CA ALA A 227 -28.35 -4.24 -4.79
C ALA A 227 -29.61 -4.63 -3.98
#